data_edf041d6357e3a6f598b978b2fc4af93
#
_entry.id   edf041d6357e3a6f598b978b2fc4af93
#
_cell.length_a   1.000
_cell.length_b   1.000
_cell.length_c   1.000
_cell.angle_alpha   90.00
_cell.angle_beta   90.00
_cell.angle_gamma   90.00
#
_symmetry.space_group_name_H-M   'P 1'
#
loop_
_entity.id
_entity.type
_entity.pdbx_description
1 polymer ?
#
loop_
_entity_poly.entity_id
_entity_poly.type
_entity_poly.pdbx_seq_one_letter_code
_entity_poly.pdbx_strand_id
1 'polypeptide(L)'
;MRLDRIYFSAAVAACLLSLATACQKITAYYPHRDIDYSEWVNDDLQVEDTHHTLKVMSSNVRYASAPDMDERNWNNRKTGWTAMLNTIRPTVCGIQECEAIQIKDISEACPDYDYYGVSREDGQPIGAGEHMFILYLRDSLSLGEHGTIWLSDTPDVPSRYPLAGNYRTATWAKFKVKSTGEEFMMINTHLDFEMAQEFEMGCIMKLVDDKSDNLPVVMTADWNALEDSYIFTQMYESFLSARQTGSITDSYNTYNGYRTVTGESRIDHIFYRGFYSCRSFTTDRSKWEGYQFISDHFPVYAVLNFE
;
A
#
# COMPACT_ATOMS: atom_id res chain seq x y z
N MET A 1 -2.93 -46.11 -40.35
CA MET A 1 -2.06 -45.17 -39.65
C MET A 1 -2.31 -43.76 -40.19
N ARG A 2 -3.39 -43.08 -39.72
CA ARG A 2 -3.73 -41.66 -40.02
C ARG A 2 -5.15 -41.36 -39.50
N LEU A 3 -5.34 -41.35 -38.17
CA LEU A 3 -6.62 -40.89 -37.56
C LEU A 3 -6.41 -40.24 -36.19
N ASP A 4 -5.20 -40.26 -35.61
CA ASP A 4 -4.99 -39.77 -34.21
C ASP A 4 -4.47 -38.32 -34.11
N ARG A 5 -4.28 -37.64 -35.22
CA ARG A 5 -3.79 -36.23 -35.23
C ARG A 5 -4.86 -35.13 -35.29
N ILE A 6 -6.13 -35.50 -35.55
CA ILE A 6 -7.21 -34.52 -35.75
C ILE A 6 -7.95 -34.23 -34.42
N TYR A 7 -7.94 -35.14 -33.45
CA TYR A 7 -8.64 -34.95 -32.19
C TYR A 7 -7.87 -34.11 -31.13
N PHE A 8 -6.53 -34.04 -31.28
CA PHE A 8 -5.72 -33.26 -30.33
C PHE A 8 -5.80 -31.75 -30.56
N SER A 9 -6.00 -31.30 -31.81
CA SER A 9 -6.10 -29.86 -32.14
C SER A 9 -7.48 -29.27 -31.84
N ALA A 10 -8.55 -30.09 -31.83
CA ALA A 10 -9.89 -29.59 -31.51
C ALA A 10 -10.12 -29.43 -30.00
N ALA A 11 -9.50 -30.28 -29.17
CA ALA A 11 -9.60 -30.17 -27.71
C ALA A 11 -8.80 -28.95 -27.16
N VAL A 12 -7.63 -28.66 -27.73
CA VAL A 12 -6.83 -27.49 -27.34
C VAL A 12 -7.47 -26.18 -27.80
N ALA A 13 -8.09 -26.18 -28.99
CA ALA A 13 -8.83 -24.99 -29.46
C ALA A 13 -10.11 -24.73 -28.65
N ALA A 14 -10.79 -25.77 -28.16
CA ALA A 14 -11.96 -25.64 -27.30
C ALA A 14 -11.61 -25.14 -25.88
N CYS A 15 -10.46 -25.54 -25.33
CA CYS A 15 -9.97 -25.01 -24.05
C CYS A 15 -9.52 -23.55 -24.16
N LEU A 16 -8.88 -23.15 -25.27
CA LEU A 16 -8.47 -21.77 -25.47
C LEU A 16 -9.66 -20.83 -25.74
N LEU A 17 -10.75 -21.33 -26.35
CA LEU A 17 -11.98 -20.56 -26.55
C LEU A 17 -12.82 -20.44 -25.25
N SER A 18 -12.74 -21.43 -24.33
CA SER A 18 -13.42 -21.35 -23.04
C SER A 18 -12.70 -20.42 -22.05
N LEU A 19 -11.38 -20.28 -22.13
CA LEU A 19 -10.60 -19.31 -21.36
C LEU A 19 -10.82 -17.87 -21.86
N ALA A 20 -11.00 -17.66 -23.17
CA ALA A 20 -11.28 -16.35 -23.72
C ALA A 20 -12.69 -15.84 -23.40
N THR A 21 -13.66 -16.71 -23.14
CA THR A 21 -15.04 -16.33 -22.77
C THR A 21 -15.25 -16.18 -21.25
N ALA A 22 -14.34 -16.67 -20.41
CA ALA A 22 -14.38 -16.46 -18.96
C ALA A 22 -13.87 -15.06 -18.55
N CYS A 23 -13.09 -14.37 -19.38
CA CYS A 23 -12.62 -13.01 -19.13
C CYS A 23 -13.60 -11.89 -19.51
N GLN A 24 -14.80 -12.19 -19.95
CA GLN A 24 -15.74 -11.16 -20.47
C GLN A 24 -17.03 -10.97 -19.66
N LYS A 25 -17.11 -11.35 -18.40
CA LYS A 25 -18.30 -11.02 -17.59
C LYS A 25 -17.93 -10.83 -16.12
N ILE A 26 -17.52 -9.64 -15.75
CA ILE A 26 -17.96 -8.94 -14.52
C ILE A 26 -17.68 -7.44 -14.78
N THR A 27 -18.57 -6.77 -15.46
CA THR A 27 -18.71 -5.32 -15.37
C THR A 27 -19.79 -5.06 -14.32
N ALA A 28 -19.38 -4.92 -13.06
CA ALA A 28 -20.22 -4.26 -12.09
C ALA A 28 -20.27 -2.77 -12.47
N TYR A 29 -21.39 -2.34 -12.98
CA TYR A 29 -21.66 -0.94 -13.31
C TYR A 29 -21.88 -0.18 -12.00
N TYR A 30 -20.86 0.57 -11.56
CA TYR A 30 -21.05 1.61 -10.54
C TYR A 30 -21.29 2.94 -11.27
N PRO A 31 -22.38 3.64 -10.97
CA PRO A 31 -22.64 4.93 -11.61
C PRO A 31 -21.56 5.92 -11.20
N HIS A 32 -20.82 6.43 -12.20
CA HIS A 32 -19.92 7.56 -12.01
C HIS A 32 -20.76 8.76 -11.54
N ARG A 33 -20.57 9.15 -10.29
CA ARG A 33 -20.95 10.50 -9.87
C ARG A 33 -19.71 11.37 -10.06
N ASP A 34 -19.79 12.35 -10.95
CA ASP A 34 -18.88 13.48 -10.95
C ASP A 34 -19.12 14.28 -9.67
N ILE A 35 -18.43 13.92 -8.61
CA ILE A 35 -18.44 14.68 -7.36
C ILE A 35 -17.31 15.68 -7.48
N ASP A 36 -17.63 16.96 -7.37
CA ASP A 36 -16.65 18.04 -7.27
C ASP A 36 -16.01 17.98 -5.87
N TYR A 37 -14.78 17.47 -5.81
CA TYR A 37 -14.04 17.27 -4.57
C TYR A 37 -13.35 18.53 -4.04
N SER A 38 -13.46 19.67 -4.72
CA SER A 38 -12.85 20.91 -4.24
C SER A 38 -13.41 21.38 -2.89
N GLU A 39 -14.63 20.98 -2.56
CA GLU A 39 -15.26 21.26 -1.25
C GLU A 39 -14.96 20.20 -0.18
N TRP A 40 -14.65 18.96 -0.56
CA TRP A 40 -14.44 17.85 0.39
C TRP A 40 -13.02 17.79 0.98
N VAL A 41 -12.04 18.26 0.24
CA VAL A 41 -10.63 18.27 0.68
C VAL A 41 -10.43 19.14 1.92
N ASN A 42 -11.30 20.13 2.15
CA ASN A 42 -11.17 21.05 3.29
C ASN A 42 -11.83 20.53 4.59
N ASP A 43 -12.86 19.70 4.52
CA ASP A 43 -13.55 19.22 5.73
C ASP A 43 -12.87 18.01 6.35
N ASP A 44 -12.33 17.08 5.55
CA ASP A 44 -11.62 15.91 6.08
C ASP A 44 -10.21 16.23 6.62
N LEU A 45 -9.59 17.32 6.16
CA LEU A 45 -8.32 17.85 6.71
C LEU A 45 -8.51 18.43 8.14
N GLN A 46 -9.74 18.74 8.53
CA GLN A 46 -10.11 19.33 9.82
C GLN A 46 -10.72 18.30 10.80
N VAL A 47 -10.58 16.99 10.53
CA VAL A 47 -10.93 16.01 11.55
C VAL A 47 -9.95 16.19 12.70
N GLU A 48 -10.35 16.97 13.70
CA GLU A 48 -9.64 17.04 14.98
C GLU A 48 -9.32 15.61 15.40
N ASP A 49 -8.05 15.38 15.70
CA ASP A 49 -7.52 14.15 16.26
C ASP A 49 -8.22 13.92 17.61
N THR A 50 -9.43 13.36 17.53
CA THR A 50 -10.12 12.92 18.73
C THR A 50 -9.29 11.75 19.26
N HIS A 51 -9.02 11.74 20.56
CA HIS A 51 -8.08 10.83 21.27
C HIS A 51 -8.25 9.32 21.01
N HIS A 52 -9.09 8.94 20.05
CA HIS A 52 -9.44 7.54 19.74
C HIS A 52 -9.32 7.21 18.23
N THR A 53 -8.67 8.04 17.44
CA THR A 53 -8.52 7.79 16.00
C THR A 53 -7.06 7.60 15.61
N LEU A 54 -6.85 6.74 14.61
CA LEU A 54 -5.57 6.53 13.93
C LEU A 54 -5.72 6.91 12.46
N LYS A 55 -5.02 7.95 12.01
CA LYS A 55 -4.92 8.29 10.60
C LYS A 55 -3.73 7.52 9.98
N VAL A 56 -4.02 6.60 9.08
CA VAL A 56 -3.06 5.72 8.41
C VAL A 56 -2.97 6.08 6.94
N MET A 57 -1.76 6.16 6.39
CA MET A 57 -1.53 6.40 4.96
C MET A 57 -0.71 5.28 4.35
N SER A 58 -0.95 4.97 3.07
CA SER A 58 -0.09 4.19 2.18
C SER A 58 0.31 5.05 1.00
N SER A 59 1.59 5.07 0.66
CA SER A 59 2.09 5.88 -0.45
C SER A 59 3.28 5.20 -1.14
N ASN A 60 3.06 4.68 -2.34
CA ASN A 60 4.16 4.39 -3.25
C ASN A 60 4.77 5.71 -3.71
N VAL A 61 6.03 5.97 -3.33
CA VAL A 61 6.69 7.27 -3.58
C VAL A 61 7.35 7.34 -4.96
N ARG A 62 7.36 6.24 -5.71
CA ARG A 62 8.13 6.05 -6.94
C ARG A 62 9.63 6.27 -6.71
N TYR A 63 10.47 5.27 -6.90
CA TYR A 63 11.91 5.32 -6.61
C TYR A 63 12.63 6.43 -7.37
N ALA A 64 13.62 7.06 -6.71
CA ALA A 64 14.30 8.25 -7.21
C ALA A 64 15.17 7.98 -8.43
N SER A 65 15.76 6.78 -8.50
CA SER A 65 16.63 6.35 -9.61
C SER A 65 15.84 5.92 -10.86
N ALA A 66 14.51 5.99 -10.85
CA ALA A 66 13.68 5.77 -12.02
C ALA A 66 14.12 6.69 -13.17
N PRO A 67 14.08 6.24 -14.44
CA PRO A 67 14.43 7.06 -15.59
C PRO A 67 13.37 8.13 -15.91
N ASP A 68 12.78 8.68 -14.89
CA ASP A 68 11.74 9.70 -14.97
C ASP A 68 12.38 11.07 -15.23
N MET A 69 11.80 11.84 -16.15
CA MET A 69 12.28 13.17 -16.56
C MET A 69 11.29 14.25 -16.14
N ASP A 70 11.75 15.49 -16.15
CA ASP A 70 10.94 16.69 -15.93
C ASP A 70 10.21 16.65 -14.57
N GLU A 71 8.93 16.95 -14.56
CA GLU A 71 8.10 16.99 -13.35
C GLU A 71 8.01 15.65 -12.60
N ARG A 72 8.27 14.53 -13.28
CA ARG A 72 8.20 13.19 -12.72
C ARG A 72 9.46 12.79 -11.94
N ASN A 73 10.59 13.48 -12.20
CA ASN A 73 11.83 13.22 -11.47
C ASN A 73 11.67 13.59 -9.99
N TRP A 74 12.22 12.74 -9.09
CA TRP A 74 12.13 12.95 -7.65
C TRP A 74 12.58 14.35 -7.20
N ASN A 75 13.71 14.84 -7.73
CA ASN A 75 14.24 16.16 -7.34
C ASN A 75 13.25 17.31 -7.59
N ASN A 76 12.35 17.16 -8.54
CA ASN A 76 11.31 18.15 -8.83
C ASN A 76 10.07 17.92 -7.97
N ARG A 77 9.51 16.69 -7.93
CA ARG A 77 8.24 16.40 -7.27
C ARG A 77 8.31 16.23 -5.75
N LYS A 78 9.51 16.12 -5.16
CA LYS A 78 9.68 15.92 -3.70
C LYS A 78 9.05 17.02 -2.85
N THR A 79 9.06 18.27 -3.32
CA THR A 79 8.40 19.39 -2.60
C THR A 79 6.90 19.18 -2.50
N GLY A 80 6.26 18.72 -3.59
CA GLY A 80 4.84 18.38 -3.57
C GLY A 80 4.55 17.19 -2.66
N TRP A 81 5.38 16.13 -2.71
CA TRP A 81 5.18 14.95 -1.87
C TRP A 81 5.33 15.28 -0.37
N THR A 82 6.35 16.05 0.00
CA THR A 82 6.56 16.44 1.40
C THR A 82 5.52 17.43 1.91
N ALA A 83 5.02 18.33 1.04
CA ALA A 83 3.90 19.23 1.36
C ALA A 83 2.62 18.43 1.62
N MET A 84 2.34 17.41 0.81
CA MET A 84 1.24 16.47 1.02
C MET A 84 1.35 15.80 2.40
N LEU A 85 2.49 15.19 2.73
CA LEU A 85 2.69 14.50 4.00
C LEU A 85 2.49 15.46 5.20
N ASN A 86 3.06 16.65 5.15
CA ASN A 86 2.93 17.66 6.21
C ASN A 86 1.50 18.18 6.36
N THR A 87 0.73 18.26 5.27
CA THR A 87 -0.64 18.79 5.28
C THR A 87 -1.65 17.72 5.71
N ILE A 88 -1.65 16.55 5.10
CA ILE A 88 -2.55 15.43 5.49
C ILE A 88 -2.20 14.95 6.89
N ARG A 89 -0.93 14.98 7.24
CA ARG A 89 -0.39 14.67 8.57
C ARG A 89 -0.92 13.33 9.12
N PRO A 90 -0.69 12.20 8.42
CA PRO A 90 -1.07 10.89 8.94
C PRO A 90 -0.30 10.61 10.24
N THR A 91 -0.94 9.93 11.20
CA THR A 91 -0.30 9.49 12.43
C THR A 91 0.81 8.46 12.13
N VAL A 92 0.57 7.61 11.13
CA VAL A 92 1.52 6.62 10.63
C VAL A 92 1.35 6.45 9.12
N CYS A 93 2.47 6.26 8.39
CA CYS A 93 2.47 6.13 6.94
C CYS A 93 3.41 5.02 6.49
N GLY A 94 2.90 4.06 5.70
CA GLY A 94 3.72 3.09 4.97
C GLY A 94 4.14 3.68 3.63
N ILE A 95 5.45 3.64 3.34
CA ILE A 95 6.01 4.13 2.09
C ILE A 95 6.62 2.96 1.33
N GLN A 96 6.31 2.86 0.04
CA GLN A 96 6.87 1.86 -0.88
C GLN A 96 7.78 2.54 -1.91
N GLU A 97 8.69 1.79 -2.50
CA GLU A 97 9.70 2.23 -3.48
C GLU A 97 10.66 3.32 -2.99
N CYS A 98 10.82 3.51 -1.70
CA CYS A 98 11.63 4.60 -1.16
C CYS A 98 13.11 4.24 -1.16
N GLU A 99 13.93 4.98 -1.89
CA GLU A 99 15.39 4.87 -1.84
C GLU A 99 16.00 5.75 -0.73
N ALA A 100 17.25 5.46 -0.35
CA ALA A 100 17.96 6.16 0.72
C ALA A 100 17.99 7.69 0.55
N ILE A 101 18.08 8.19 -0.67
CA ILE A 101 18.05 9.64 -0.95
C ILE A 101 16.67 10.25 -0.64
N GLN A 102 15.59 9.48 -0.89
CA GLN A 102 14.23 9.96 -0.67
C GLN A 102 13.92 10.04 0.82
N ILE A 103 14.27 9.03 1.61
CA ILE A 103 14.04 9.09 3.06
C ILE A 103 14.84 10.20 3.71
N LYS A 104 16.05 10.49 3.21
CA LYS A 104 16.82 11.66 3.65
C LYS A 104 16.08 12.97 3.38
N ASP A 105 15.65 13.21 2.12
CA ASP A 105 14.91 14.41 1.73
C ASP A 105 13.60 14.56 2.53
N ILE A 106 12.89 13.45 2.75
CA ILE A 106 11.65 13.40 3.53
C ILE A 106 11.91 13.76 4.99
N SER A 107 12.94 13.19 5.62
CA SER A 107 13.29 13.46 7.02
C SER A 107 13.71 14.92 7.25
N GLU A 108 14.39 15.53 6.28
CA GLU A 108 14.77 16.93 6.34
C GLU A 108 13.57 17.86 6.20
N ALA A 109 12.60 17.53 5.32
CA ALA A 109 11.42 18.36 5.05
C ALA A 109 10.25 18.11 6.02
N CYS A 110 10.22 16.96 6.69
CA CYS A 110 9.15 16.53 7.58
C CYS A 110 9.69 16.13 8.97
N PRO A 111 10.28 17.06 9.74
CA PRO A 111 11.01 16.77 10.97
C PRO A 111 10.15 16.24 12.12
N ASP A 112 8.82 16.33 12.01
CA ASP A 112 7.88 15.79 13.00
C ASP A 112 7.80 14.25 12.94
N TYR A 113 8.25 13.67 11.83
CA TYR A 113 8.24 12.23 11.63
C TYR A 113 9.58 11.59 12.01
N ASP A 114 9.47 10.39 12.54
CA ASP A 114 10.55 9.44 12.63
C ASP A 114 10.21 8.23 11.73
N TYR A 115 11.15 7.34 11.50
CA TYR A 115 10.91 6.22 10.59
C TYR A 115 11.65 4.96 11.00
N TYR A 116 11.15 3.82 10.52
CA TYR A 116 11.83 2.53 10.58
C TYR A 116 11.67 1.79 9.23
N GLY A 117 12.70 1.09 8.84
CA GLY A 117 12.76 0.22 7.67
C GLY A 117 14.20 -0.03 7.25
N VAL A 118 14.40 -1.07 6.45
CA VAL A 118 15.71 -1.44 5.91
C VAL A 118 15.59 -1.70 4.41
N SER A 119 16.73 -1.64 3.71
CA SER A 119 16.82 -1.99 2.30
C SER A 119 16.41 -3.44 2.06
N ARG A 120 15.60 -3.66 1.03
CA ARG A 120 15.21 -5.00 0.61
C ARG A 120 16.38 -5.82 0.03
N GLU A 121 17.45 -5.16 -0.43
CA GLU A 121 18.58 -5.81 -1.09
C GLU A 121 19.70 -6.24 -0.13
N ASP A 122 20.00 -5.44 0.87
CA ASP A 122 21.13 -5.68 1.78
C ASP A 122 20.79 -5.62 3.28
N GLY A 123 19.55 -5.27 3.63
CA GLY A 123 19.10 -5.20 5.02
C GLY A 123 19.66 -4.03 5.82
N GLN A 124 20.33 -3.08 5.18
CA GLN A 124 20.87 -1.90 5.88
C GLN A 124 19.81 -0.81 6.02
N PRO A 125 19.82 -0.03 7.12
CA PRO A 125 18.86 1.07 7.33
C PRO A 125 18.89 2.13 6.22
N ILE A 126 20.08 2.40 5.67
CA ILE A 126 20.32 3.29 4.53
C ILE A 126 21.18 2.49 3.53
N GLY A 127 20.56 1.46 2.97
CA GLY A 127 21.23 0.54 2.05
C GLY A 127 20.95 0.84 0.59
N ALA A 128 21.33 -0.08 -0.28
CA ALA A 128 21.07 -0.02 -1.70
C ALA A 128 19.60 -0.32 -2.01
N GLY A 129 19.08 0.22 -3.14
CA GLY A 129 17.76 -0.07 -3.63
C GLY A 129 16.61 0.48 -2.78
N GLU A 130 15.48 -0.19 -2.86
CA GLU A 130 14.24 0.27 -2.24
C GLU A 130 14.06 -0.22 -0.81
N HIS A 131 13.34 0.57 -0.04
CA HIS A 131 12.98 0.29 1.35
C HIS A 131 11.48 0.38 1.54
N MET A 132 10.93 -0.47 2.40
CA MET A 132 9.54 -0.39 2.87
C MET A 132 9.54 0.34 4.21
N PHE A 133 9.59 1.68 4.18
CA PHE A 133 9.62 2.47 5.42
C PHE A 133 8.23 2.60 6.04
N ILE A 134 8.21 2.65 7.38
CA ILE A 134 7.08 3.12 8.17
C ILE A 134 7.50 4.45 8.79
N LEU A 135 6.84 5.56 8.39
CA LEU A 135 6.96 6.85 9.04
C LEU A 135 5.89 6.99 10.11
N TYR A 136 6.23 7.65 11.21
CA TYR A 136 5.29 7.88 12.29
C TYR A 136 5.53 9.24 12.97
N LEU A 137 4.45 9.88 13.41
CA LEU A 137 4.52 11.13 14.17
C LEU A 137 5.20 10.87 15.50
N ARG A 138 6.39 11.45 15.68
CA ARG A 138 7.24 11.29 16.86
C ARG A 138 6.53 11.68 18.15
N ASP A 139 5.71 12.72 18.10
CA ASP A 139 5.00 13.21 19.29
C ASP A 139 3.76 12.40 19.64
N SER A 140 3.18 11.70 18.65
CA SER A 140 1.95 10.91 18.83
C SER A 140 2.23 9.46 19.20
N LEU A 141 3.28 8.86 18.66
CA LEU A 141 3.57 7.43 18.79
C LEU A 141 4.91 7.15 19.47
N SER A 142 4.95 6.07 20.23
CA SER A 142 6.18 5.43 20.70
C SER A 142 6.40 4.15 19.92
N LEU A 143 7.57 4.00 19.29
CA LEU A 143 7.98 2.78 18.61
C LEU A 143 8.35 1.70 19.63
N GLY A 144 7.73 0.53 19.50
CA GLY A 144 7.99 -0.67 20.30
C GLY A 144 8.83 -1.70 19.53
N GLU A 145 8.44 -2.98 19.65
CA GLU A 145 9.06 -4.06 18.86
C GLU A 145 8.84 -3.83 17.36
N HIS A 146 9.87 -4.05 16.57
CA HIS A 146 9.82 -3.79 15.13
C HIS A 146 10.82 -4.68 14.39
N GLY A 147 10.64 -4.82 13.08
CA GLY A 147 11.52 -5.61 12.24
C GLY A 147 11.12 -5.55 10.77
N THR A 148 11.93 -6.20 9.96
CA THR A 148 11.66 -6.43 8.53
C THR A 148 11.92 -7.89 8.23
N ILE A 149 11.01 -8.53 7.51
CA ILE A 149 11.19 -9.87 6.97
C ILE A 149 11.25 -9.82 5.45
N TRP A 150 11.98 -10.75 4.84
CA TRP A 150 11.93 -11.00 3.41
C TRP A 150 10.79 -11.98 3.10
N LEU A 151 10.03 -11.69 2.06
CA LEU A 151 8.92 -12.54 1.60
C LEU A 151 9.50 -13.72 0.77
N SER A 152 10.18 -14.61 1.46
CA SER A 152 10.94 -15.75 0.90
C SER A 152 10.99 -16.92 1.87
N ASP A 153 11.60 -18.01 1.44
CA ASP A 153 11.85 -19.20 2.28
C ASP A 153 12.85 -18.93 3.42
N THR A 154 13.60 -17.83 3.36
CA THR A 154 14.58 -17.41 4.37
C THR A 154 14.30 -15.97 4.84
N PRO A 155 13.25 -15.77 5.64
CA PRO A 155 12.72 -14.42 5.94
C PRO A 155 13.66 -13.53 6.77
N ASP A 156 14.64 -14.08 7.44
CA ASP A 156 15.53 -13.35 8.36
C ASP A 156 16.77 -12.75 7.68
N VAL A 157 16.96 -13.00 6.38
CA VAL A 157 18.12 -12.53 5.61
C VAL A 157 17.68 -12.03 4.24
N PRO A 158 18.44 -11.10 3.63
CA PRO A 158 18.16 -10.64 2.26
C PRO A 158 18.05 -11.82 1.29
N SER A 159 16.86 -12.07 0.82
CA SER A 159 16.55 -13.21 -0.03
C SER A 159 15.29 -12.93 -0.86
N ARG A 160 15.09 -13.76 -1.87
CA ARG A 160 13.99 -13.61 -2.84
C ARG A 160 13.32 -14.95 -3.06
N TYR A 161 12.00 -14.98 -3.08
CA TYR A 161 11.26 -16.15 -3.52
C TYR A 161 11.62 -16.48 -4.98
N PRO A 162 11.84 -17.74 -5.35
CA PRO A 162 12.34 -18.11 -6.69
C PRO A 162 11.49 -17.62 -7.86
N LEU A 163 10.18 -17.46 -7.67
CA LEU A 163 9.25 -16.96 -8.70
C LEU A 163 9.05 -15.45 -8.66
N ALA A 164 9.57 -14.75 -7.65
CA ALA A 164 9.50 -13.29 -7.57
C ALA A 164 10.51 -12.64 -8.53
N GLY A 165 10.12 -11.52 -9.14
CA GLY A 165 10.99 -10.70 -9.96
C GLY A 165 12.01 -9.93 -9.14
N ASN A 166 11.63 -9.49 -7.93
CA ASN A 166 12.41 -8.65 -7.05
C ASN A 166 12.52 -9.23 -5.64
N TYR A 167 13.43 -8.67 -4.84
CA TYR A 167 13.36 -8.84 -3.38
C TYR A 167 12.12 -8.12 -2.87
N ARG A 168 11.30 -8.81 -2.06
CA ARG A 168 10.13 -8.23 -1.42
C ARG A 168 10.23 -8.40 0.09
N THR A 169 9.83 -7.38 0.81
CA THR A 169 9.93 -7.32 2.27
C THR A 169 8.63 -6.83 2.88
N ALA A 170 8.35 -7.27 4.11
CA ALA A 170 7.35 -6.67 4.96
C ALA A 170 8.05 -6.06 6.19
N THR A 171 7.97 -4.74 6.30
CA THR A 171 8.41 -4.02 7.49
C THR A 171 7.24 -3.90 8.45
N TRP A 172 7.47 -4.19 9.72
CA TRP A 172 6.45 -4.16 10.75
C TRP A 172 6.94 -3.45 12.00
N ALA A 173 6.01 -2.87 12.74
CA ALA A 173 6.30 -2.21 14.01
C ALA A 173 5.06 -2.22 14.91
N LYS A 174 5.27 -2.42 16.20
CA LYS A 174 4.28 -2.18 17.26
C LYS A 174 4.42 -0.75 17.74
N PHE A 175 3.31 -0.07 17.85
CA PHE A 175 3.24 1.31 18.33
C PHE A 175 2.34 1.42 19.53
N LYS A 176 2.68 2.39 20.40
CA LYS A 176 1.83 2.87 21.48
C LYS A 176 1.45 4.31 21.24
N VAL A 177 0.16 4.61 21.25
CA VAL A 177 -0.38 5.97 21.20
C VAL A 177 -0.09 6.66 22.52
N LYS A 178 0.69 7.75 22.51
CA LYS A 178 1.16 8.41 23.73
C LYS A 178 0.05 9.05 24.56
N SER A 179 -1.00 9.56 23.88
CA SER A 179 -2.10 10.26 24.54
C SER A 179 -3.09 9.33 25.22
N THR A 180 -3.32 8.14 24.68
CA THR A 180 -4.37 7.22 25.10
C THR A 180 -3.84 5.92 25.71
N GLY A 181 -2.62 5.52 25.32
CA GLY A 181 -2.00 4.27 25.74
C GLY A 181 -2.39 3.05 24.91
N GLU A 182 -3.25 3.21 23.91
CA GLU A 182 -3.62 2.16 22.95
C GLU A 182 -2.40 1.67 22.18
N GLU A 183 -2.40 0.39 21.88
CA GLU A 183 -1.31 -0.26 21.15
C GLU A 183 -1.84 -0.91 19.89
N PHE A 184 -1.04 -0.89 18.83
CA PHE A 184 -1.37 -1.55 17.55
C PHE A 184 -0.09 -1.98 16.84
N MET A 185 -0.25 -2.90 15.89
CA MET A 185 0.83 -3.29 14.97
C MET A 185 0.53 -2.74 13.58
N MET A 186 1.55 -2.19 12.94
CA MET A 186 1.52 -1.81 11.54
C MET A 186 2.44 -2.70 10.71
N ILE A 187 2.01 -3.04 9.51
CA ILE A 187 2.81 -3.73 8.49
C ILE A 187 2.77 -2.89 7.22
N ASN A 188 3.94 -2.68 6.61
CA ASN A 188 4.07 -2.05 5.30
C ASN A 188 4.83 -2.96 4.34
N THR A 189 4.29 -3.17 3.14
CA THR A 189 4.88 -4.05 2.14
C THR A 189 4.69 -3.52 0.72
N HIS A 190 5.29 -4.20 -0.24
CA HIS A 190 5.09 -4.02 -1.68
C HIS A 190 5.25 -5.39 -2.34
N LEU A 191 4.13 -5.98 -2.77
CA LEU A 191 4.13 -7.32 -3.36
C LEU A 191 4.72 -7.32 -4.76
N ASP A 192 5.19 -8.47 -5.20
CA ASP A 192 5.57 -8.71 -6.58
C ASP A 192 4.32 -8.95 -7.45
N PHE A 193 4.51 -9.39 -8.69
CA PHE A 193 3.43 -9.69 -9.61
C PHE A 193 3.02 -11.17 -9.54
N GLU A 194 1.80 -11.45 -9.89
CA GLU A 194 1.00 -12.68 -9.96
C GLU A 194 1.63 -13.97 -9.37
N MET A 195 2.78 -14.46 -9.89
CA MET A 195 3.30 -15.79 -9.54
C MET A 195 3.90 -15.88 -8.12
N ALA A 196 4.26 -14.77 -7.52
CA ALA A 196 4.84 -14.73 -6.18
C ALA A 196 3.82 -14.34 -5.11
N GLN A 197 2.76 -13.63 -5.47
CA GLN A 197 1.85 -12.97 -4.53
C GLN A 197 1.20 -13.91 -3.52
N GLU A 198 0.79 -15.12 -3.93
CA GLU A 198 0.16 -16.08 -3.02
C GLU A 198 1.15 -16.53 -1.92
N PHE A 199 2.40 -16.80 -2.29
CA PHE A 199 3.45 -17.14 -1.33
C PHE A 199 3.78 -15.95 -0.42
N GLU A 200 3.92 -14.76 -1.00
CA GLU A 200 4.20 -13.52 -0.27
C GLU A 200 3.10 -13.19 0.75
N MET A 201 1.84 -13.36 0.35
CA MET A 201 0.69 -13.24 1.26
C MET A 201 0.77 -14.25 2.42
N GLY A 202 1.15 -15.50 2.13
CA GLY A 202 1.36 -16.51 3.17
C GLY A 202 2.43 -16.08 4.20
N CYS A 203 3.53 -15.48 3.74
CA CYS A 203 4.57 -14.92 4.62
C CYS A 203 4.02 -13.77 5.50
N ILE A 204 3.20 -12.89 4.93
CA ILE A 204 2.60 -11.76 5.66
C ILE A 204 1.60 -12.27 6.71
N MET A 205 0.73 -13.22 6.35
CA MET A 205 -0.23 -13.78 7.31
C MET A 205 0.49 -14.50 8.46
N LYS A 206 1.57 -15.23 8.16
CA LYS A 206 2.43 -15.82 9.19
C LYS A 206 3.08 -14.77 10.09
N LEU A 207 3.58 -13.67 9.54
CA LEU A 207 4.12 -12.55 10.32
C LEU A 207 3.07 -11.98 11.28
N VAL A 208 1.83 -11.83 10.80
CA VAL A 208 0.70 -11.39 11.64
C VAL A 208 0.48 -12.35 12.82
N ASP A 209 0.44 -13.67 12.54
CA ASP A 209 0.22 -14.68 13.57
C ASP A 209 1.36 -14.71 14.59
N ASP A 210 2.60 -14.59 14.14
CA ASP A 210 3.80 -14.67 14.98
C ASP A 210 4.01 -13.41 15.84
N LYS A 211 3.56 -12.24 15.39
CA LYS A 211 3.99 -10.95 15.95
C LYS A 211 2.90 -10.05 16.49
N SER A 212 1.63 -10.27 16.14
CA SER A 212 0.58 -9.32 16.51
C SER A 212 0.21 -9.32 18.00
N ASP A 213 0.44 -10.40 18.73
CA ASP A 213 0.09 -10.53 20.17
C ASP A 213 -1.38 -10.16 20.46
N ASN A 214 -2.28 -10.41 19.52
CA ASN A 214 -3.69 -9.99 19.54
C ASN A 214 -3.93 -8.47 19.49
N LEU A 215 -2.93 -7.67 19.24
CA LEU A 215 -3.11 -6.23 19.01
C LEU A 215 -3.94 -5.98 17.75
N PRO A 216 -4.63 -4.83 17.67
CA PRO A 216 -5.12 -4.31 16.42
C PRO A 216 -3.99 -4.25 15.39
N VAL A 217 -4.28 -4.65 14.14
CA VAL A 217 -3.29 -4.66 13.05
C VAL A 217 -3.80 -3.82 11.91
N VAL A 218 -2.93 -2.98 11.35
CA VAL A 218 -3.17 -2.28 10.10
C VAL A 218 -2.08 -2.60 9.10
N MET A 219 -2.46 -2.85 7.85
CA MET A 219 -1.54 -3.15 6.75
C MET A 219 -1.69 -2.13 5.64
N THR A 220 -0.58 -1.61 5.17
CA THR A 220 -0.46 -0.70 4.03
C THR A 220 0.43 -1.33 2.98
N ALA A 221 0.07 -1.19 1.72
CA ALA A 221 0.93 -1.63 0.62
C ALA A 221 0.51 -1.06 -0.73
N ASP A 222 1.47 -1.07 -1.65
CA ASP A 222 1.21 -1.36 -3.05
C ASP A 222 1.15 -2.89 -3.18
N TRP A 223 -0.07 -3.39 -3.36
CA TRP A 223 -0.31 -4.85 -3.41
C TRP A 223 -0.10 -5.42 -4.81
N ASN A 224 0.10 -4.57 -5.83
CA ASN A 224 0.13 -4.97 -7.23
C ASN A 224 -1.05 -5.88 -7.63
N ALA A 225 -2.17 -5.74 -6.94
CA ALA A 225 -3.38 -6.54 -7.11
C ALA A 225 -4.63 -5.70 -6.85
N LEU A 226 -5.68 -5.96 -7.62
CA LEU A 226 -7.00 -5.37 -7.38
C LEU A 226 -7.61 -5.94 -6.10
N GLU A 227 -8.48 -5.17 -5.46
CA GLU A 227 -9.08 -5.50 -4.17
C GLU A 227 -9.91 -6.80 -4.16
N ASP A 228 -10.43 -7.22 -5.32
CA ASP A 228 -11.16 -8.47 -5.53
C ASP A 228 -10.27 -9.64 -5.97
N SER A 229 -8.96 -9.46 -5.97
CA SER A 229 -8.02 -10.52 -6.31
C SER A 229 -8.11 -11.72 -5.34
N TYR A 230 -7.98 -12.92 -5.89
CA TYR A 230 -8.01 -14.16 -5.13
C TYR A 230 -6.93 -14.24 -4.04
N ILE A 231 -5.83 -13.50 -4.18
CA ILE A 231 -4.74 -13.48 -3.18
C ILE A 231 -5.21 -12.97 -1.81
N PHE A 232 -6.28 -12.16 -1.77
CA PHE A 232 -6.84 -11.63 -0.54
C PHE A 232 -7.87 -12.55 0.13
N THR A 233 -8.20 -13.71 -0.46
CA THR A 233 -9.25 -14.61 0.07
C THR A 233 -9.00 -14.98 1.53
N GLN A 234 -7.78 -15.41 1.86
CA GLN A 234 -7.42 -15.76 3.23
C GLN A 234 -7.39 -14.53 4.15
N MET A 235 -6.93 -13.39 3.65
CA MET A 235 -6.87 -12.15 4.43
C MET A 235 -8.27 -11.67 4.81
N TYR A 236 -9.25 -11.74 3.92
CA TYR A 236 -10.63 -11.35 4.20
C TYR A 236 -11.35 -12.22 5.25
N GLU A 237 -10.79 -13.36 5.64
CA GLU A 237 -11.31 -14.14 6.77
C GLU A 237 -11.12 -13.42 8.12
N SER A 238 -10.13 -12.51 8.22
CA SER A 238 -9.78 -11.85 9.47
C SER A 238 -9.51 -10.34 9.37
N PHE A 239 -9.41 -9.79 8.18
CA PHE A 239 -9.18 -8.37 7.93
C PHE A 239 -10.32 -7.74 7.14
N LEU A 240 -10.52 -6.45 7.34
CA LEU A 240 -11.44 -5.61 6.61
C LEU A 240 -10.65 -4.66 5.70
N SER A 241 -11.20 -4.37 4.51
CA SER A 241 -10.69 -3.30 3.66
C SER A 241 -11.21 -1.95 4.17
N ALA A 242 -10.30 -1.00 4.37
CA ALA A 242 -10.69 0.35 4.76
C ALA A 242 -11.54 1.05 3.70
N ARG A 243 -11.28 0.77 2.41
CA ARG A 243 -12.10 1.29 1.30
C ARG A 243 -13.53 0.75 1.33
N GLN A 244 -13.70 -0.55 1.56
CA GLN A 244 -15.02 -1.20 1.54
C GLN A 244 -15.86 -0.87 2.77
N THR A 245 -15.23 -0.62 3.91
CA THR A 245 -15.90 -0.44 5.19
C THR A 245 -15.93 1.01 5.67
N GLY A 246 -15.21 1.91 5.01
CA GLY A 246 -15.21 3.33 5.34
C GLY A 246 -16.61 3.94 5.21
N SER A 247 -17.06 4.65 6.25
CA SER A 247 -18.35 5.37 6.21
C SER A 247 -18.37 6.45 5.12
N ILE A 248 -17.21 7.06 4.87
CA ILE A 248 -16.95 7.95 3.74
C ILE A 248 -15.82 7.29 2.95
N THR A 249 -16.04 7.03 1.65
CA THR A 249 -15.07 6.32 0.83
C THR A 249 -15.17 6.74 -0.64
N ASP A 250 -14.12 6.44 -1.39
CA ASP A 250 -14.08 6.65 -2.83
C ASP A 250 -13.69 5.36 -3.58
N SER A 251 -13.81 5.38 -4.90
CA SER A 251 -13.48 4.25 -5.78
C SER A 251 -12.46 4.64 -6.86
N TYR A 252 -11.65 5.66 -6.61
CA TYR A 252 -10.65 6.09 -7.59
C TYR A 252 -9.52 5.08 -7.74
N ASN A 253 -8.94 5.09 -8.94
CA ASN A 253 -7.71 4.38 -9.22
C ASN A 253 -6.56 4.96 -8.40
N THR A 254 -5.71 4.10 -7.88
CA THR A 254 -4.53 4.51 -7.11
C THR A 254 -3.29 4.60 -7.99
N TYR A 255 -3.08 3.67 -8.92
CA TYR A 255 -2.03 3.81 -9.93
C TYR A 255 -2.48 4.79 -11.03
N ASN A 256 -1.68 5.80 -11.31
CA ASN A 256 -1.93 6.83 -12.32
C ASN A 256 -0.90 6.84 -13.46
N GLY A 257 0.30 6.28 -13.26
CA GLY A 257 1.37 6.25 -14.27
C GLY A 257 1.70 7.63 -14.84
N TYR A 258 1.56 8.70 -14.04
CA TYR A 258 1.72 10.10 -14.44
C TYR A 258 0.77 10.54 -15.59
N ARG A 259 -0.42 9.94 -15.66
CA ARG A 259 -1.42 10.20 -16.68
C ARG A 259 -2.81 9.77 -16.22
N THR A 260 -3.82 10.03 -17.02
CA THR A 260 -5.12 9.41 -16.83
C THR A 260 -5.05 7.94 -17.26
N VAL A 261 -5.29 7.02 -16.33
CA VAL A 261 -5.33 5.57 -16.60
C VAL A 261 -6.78 5.17 -16.86
N THR A 262 -6.99 4.41 -17.95
CA THR A 262 -8.28 3.79 -18.27
C THR A 262 -8.31 2.36 -17.74
N GLY A 263 -9.45 1.92 -17.20
CA GLY A 263 -9.61 0.63 -16.55
C GLY A 263 -9.33 0.69 -15.06
N GLU A 264 -9.44 -0.46 -14.39
CA GLU A 264 -9.19 -0.56 -12.95
C GLU A 264 -7.70 -0.66 -12.66
N SER A 265 -7.24 0.15 -11.74
CA SER A 265 -5.85 0.19 -11.26
C SER A 265 -5.79 0.59 -9.79
N ARG A 266 -6.75 0.12 -8.99
CA ARG A 266 -6.76 0.25 -7.53
C ARG A 266 -5.90 -0.87 -6.95
N ILE A 267 -4.63 -0.60 -6.76
CA ILE A 267 -3.64 -1.58 -6.31
C ILE A 267 -2.99 -1.20 -4.98
N ASP A 268 -3.29 -0.01 -4.47
CA ASP A 268 -2.88 0.43 -3.14
C ASP A 268 -4.08 0.32 -2.19
N HIS A 269 -3.95 -0.49 -1.13
CA HIS A 269 -5.03 -0.75 -0.19
C HIS A 269 -4.54 -0.65 1.25
N ILE A 270 -5.46 -0.32 2.14
CA ILE A 270 -5.29 -0.36 3.58
C ILE A 270 -6.24 -1.43 4.13
N PHE A 271 -5.68 -2.45 4.78
CA PHE A 271 -6.43 -3.48 5.47
C PHE A 271 -6.23 -3.36 6.98
N TYR A 272 -7.26 -3.68 7.74
CA TYR A 272 -7.21 -3.57 9.20
C TYR A 272 -8.01 -4.66 9.89
N ARG A 273 -7.64 -4.97 11.14
CA ARG A 273 -8.41 -5.80 12.06
C ARG A 273 -8.26 -5.30 13.50
N GLY A 274 -9.23 -5.58 14.38
CA GLY A 274 -9.19 -5.21 15.79
C GLY A 274 -9.40 -3.73 16.06
N PHE A 275 -9.76 -2.93 15.07
CA PHE A 275 -10.28 -1.56 15.22
C PHE A 275 -11.80 -1.61 15.21
N TYR A 276 -12.44 -0.69 15.91
CA TYR A 276 -13.89 -0.61 15.98
C TYR A 276 -14.53 -0.35 14.62
N SER A 277 -13.99 0.59 13.85
CA SER A 277 -14.53 0.96 12.53
C SER A 277 -13.52 1.74 11.69
N CYS A 278 -13.78 1.83 10.38
CA CYS A 278 -13.16 2.78 9.49
C CYS A 278 -14.12 3.98 9.28
N ARG A 279 -13.70 5.17 9.71
CA ARG A 279 -14.48 6.41 9.54
C ARG A 279 -14.44 6.90 8.11
N SER A 280 -13.26 6.93 7.51
CA SER A 280 -13.08 7.36 6.12
C SER A 280 -11.92 6.65 5.44
N PHE A 281 -12.02 6.54 4.12
CA PHE A 281 -10.95 6.16 3.22
C PHE A 281 -10.90 7.15 2.06
N THR A 282 -9.72 7.63 1.71
CA THR A 282 -9.54 8.65 0.67
C THR A 282 -8.36 8.30 -0.23
N THR A 283 -8.56 8.39 -1.54
CA THR A 283 -7.50 8.41 -2.55
C THR A 283 -7.15 9.87 -2.84
N ASP A 284 -5.99 10.34 -2.37
CA ASP A 284 -5.61 11.75 -2.54
C ASP A 284 -5.18 12.04 -3.99
N ARG A 285 -6.01 12.81 -4.68
CA ARG A 285 -5.80 13.26 -6.06
C ARG A 285 -5.54 14.76 -6.16
N SER A 286 -5.26 15.38 -5.02
CA SER A 286 -5.00 16.81 -4.93
C SER A 286 -3.73 17.20 -5.68
N LYS A 287 -3.66 18.46 -6.10
CA LYS A 287 -2.43 19.06 -6.58
C LYS A 287 -1.63 19.60 -5.41
N TRP A 288 -0.36 19.24 -5.37
CA TRP A 288 0.55 19.65 -4.32
C TRP A 288 1.68 20.50 -4.90
N GLU A 289 1.85 21.73 -4.39
CA GLU A 289 2.88 22.68 -4.88
C GLU A 289 2.86 22.86 -6.41
N GLY A 290 1.67 22.78 -7.02
CA GLY A 290 1.48 22.90 -8.46
C GLY A 290 1.64 21.59 -9.25
N TYR A 291 2.16 20.54 -8.64
CA TYR A 291 2.27 19.21 -9.28
C TYR A 291 0.92 18.50 -9.31
N GLN A 292 0.52 18.04 -10.50
CA GLN A 292 -0.66 17.18 -10.67
C GLN A 292 -0.42 15.77 -10.14
N PHE A 293 0.81 15.29 -10.27
CA PHE A 293 1.24 13.97 -9.84
C PHE A 293 2.53 14.09 -9.04
N ILE A 294 2.48 13.71 -7.79
CA ILE A 294 3.66 13.66 -6.89
C ILE A 294 4.32 12.28 -6.86
N SER A 295 3.67 11.30 -7.48
CA SER A 295 4.13 9.94 -7.76
C SER A 295 3.30 9.38 -8.93
N ASP A 296 3.69 8.24 -9.49
CA ASP A 296 2.86 7.46 -10.42
C ASP A 296 1.74 6.68 -9.71
N HIS A 297 1.67 6.79 -8.38
CA HIS A 297 0.55 6.39 -7.54
C HIS A 297 -0.04 7.61 -6.82
N PHE A 298 -1.34 7.59 -6.59
CA PHE A 298 -1.99 8.48 -5.66
C PHE A 298 -1.90 7.89 -4.24
N PRO A 299 -1.48 8.66 -3.24
CA PRO A 299 -1.53 8.22 -1.85
C PRO A 299 -2.96 7.86 -1.43
N VAL A 300 -3.09 6.84 -0.60
CA VAL A 300 -4.37 6.52 0.03
C VAL A 300 -4.25 6.66 1.55
N TYR A 301 -5.30 7.16 2.21
CA TYR A 301 -5.32 7.21 3.67
C TYR A 301 -6.68 6.86 4.24
N ALA A 302 -6.67 6.35 5.46
CA ALA A 302 -7.85 5.97 6.21
C ALA A 302 -7.80 6.55 7.62
N VAL A 303 -8.98 6.81 8.19
CA VAL A 303 -9.15 7.15 9.60
C VAL A 303 -9.85 5.97 10.28
N LEU A 304 -9.13 5.30 11.15
CA LEU A 304 -9.59 4.15 11.92
C LEU A 304 -9.93 4.58 13.35
N ASN A 305 -11.03 4.08 13.89
CA ASN A 305 -11.39 4.28 15.29
C ASN A 305 -10.87 3.10 16.12
N PHE A 306 -10.17 3.38 17.20
CA PHE A 306 -9.96 2.39 18.26
C PHE A 306 -11.28 2.06 18.96
N GLU A 307 -11.34 1.00 19.76
CA GLU A 307 -12.52 0.65 20.58
C GLU A 307 -12.80 1.67 21.68
#